data_7e2014356d534b12e0351048799ec802
#
_entry.id   7e2014356d534b12e0351048799ec802
#
_cell.length_a   1.000
_cell.length_b   1.000
_cell.length_c   1.000
_cell.angle_alpha   90.00
_cell.angle_beta   90.00
_cell.angle_gamma   90.00
#
_symmetry.space_group_name_H-M   'P 1'
#
loop_
_entity.id
_entity.type
_entity.pdbx_description
1 polymer ?
#
loop_
_entity_poly.entity_id
_entity_poly.type
_entity_poly.pdbx_seq_one_letter_code
_entity_poly.pdbx_strand_id
1 'polypeptide(L)'
;EDRGLFFQLTVGEHLRLGAGRRDATTARALSYFPALAALMNRRAGLLSGGEQQMLALAQVLATEPRLLVVDELSLGLAPILVAQLLPALRDIATTTGTGVLVVEQHAQLALDIADRAYVLSHGELVLAESAVRLRAEPNLLTACYFGSSRPSEAPRTLLNRSVDNVG
;
A
#
# COMPACT_ATOMS: atom_id res chain seq x y z
N GLU A 1 -7.86 15.35 -4.72
CA GLU A 1 -6.64 14.70 -5.24
C GLU A 1 -7.04 13.50 -6.08
N ASP A 2 -6.54 13.45 -7.31
CA ASP A 2 -7.18 12.68 -8.41
C ASP A 2 -6.92 11.17 -8.39
N ARG A 3 -6.27 10.59 -7.38
CA ARG A 3 -5.89 9.17 -7.33
C ARG A 3 -5.37 8.60 -8.66
N GLY A 4 -4.92 9.46 -9.59
CA GLY A 4 -4.48 9.09 -10.94
C GLY A 4 -5.60 8.58 -11.85
N LEU A 5 -6.86 8.92 -11.56
CA LEU A 5 -8.01 8.48 -12.35
C LEU A 5 -8.55 9.57 -13.28
N PHE A 6 -8.87 9.20 -14.51
CA PHE A 6 -9.58 10.03 -15.46
C PHE A 6 -11.09 9.88 -15.27
N PHE A 7 -11.75 10.80 -14.61
CA PHE A 7 -13.15 10.69 -14.18
C PHE A 7 -14.17 10.47 -15.31
N GLN A 8 -13.82 10.85 -16.54
CA GLN A 8 -14.68 10.65 -17.70
C GLN A 8 -14.61 9.23 -18.29
N LEU A 9 -13.54 8.50 -18.03
CA LEU A 9 -13.37 7.14 -18.51
C LEU A 9 -14.14 6.15 -17.64
N THR A 10 -14.59 5.07 -18.27
CA THR A 10 -15.18 3.94 -17.57
C THR A 10 -14.11 3.09 -16.87
N VAL A 11 -14.53 2.27 -15.91
CA VAL A 11 -13.64 1.28 -15.26
C VAL A 11 -12.93 0.41 -16.30
N GLY A 12 -13.67 -0.10 -17.29
CA GLY A 12 -13.08 -0.93 -18.33
C GLY A 12 -12.08 -0.20 -19.22
N GLU A 13 -12.27 1.09 -19.48
CA GLU A 13 -11.30 1.92 -20.21
C GLU A 13 -10.05 2.14 -19.36
N HIS A 14 -10.19 2.43 -18.07
CA HIS A 14 -9.07 2.56 -17.14
C HIS A 14 -8.20 1.31 -17.09
N LEU A 15 -8.80 0.14 -16.91
CA LEU A 15 -8.06 -1.12 -16.85
C LEU A 15 -7.32 -1.44 -18.15
N ARG A 16 -7.75 -0.90 -19.29
CA ARG A 16 -7.06 -1.03 -20.58
C ARG A 16 -5.93 -0.01 -20.77
N LEU A 17 -6.00 1.17 -20.13
CA LEU A 17 -4.95 2.19 -20.24
C LEU A 17 -3.61 1.72 -19.67
N GLY A 18 -3.61 1.15 -18.47
CA GLY A 18 -2.39 0.69 -17.78
C GLY A 18 -1.74 -0.53 -18.42
N ALA A 19 -2.46 -1.25 -19.24
CA ALA A 19 -2.14 -2.63 -19.64
C ALA A 19 -1.64 -2.80 -21.06
N GLY A 20 -1.64 -1.76 -21.89
CA GLY A 20 -1.32 -1.92 -23.30
C GLY A 20 -2.12 -3.09 -23.91
N ARG A 21 -3.37 -2.89 -24.28
CA ARG A 21 -4.25 -3.79 -25.11
C ARG A 21 -4.25 -5.30 -24.77
N ARG A 22 -3.91 -5.73 -23.55
CA ARG A 22 -3.92 -7.16 -23.22
C ARG A 22 -5.13 -7.49 -22.35
N ASP A 23 -6.02 -8.34 -22.87
CA ASP A 23 -7.17 -8.88 -22.10
C ASP A 23 -6.73 -9.54 -20.78
N ALA A 24 -5.54 -10.14 -20.77
CA ALA A 24 -4.92 -10.72 -19.59
C ALA A 24 -4.75 -9.74 -18.42
N THR A 25 -4.51 -8.45 -18.69
CA THR A 25 -4.31 -7.44 -17.64
C THR A 25 -5.64 -7.05 -17.00
N THR A 26 -6.69 -6.90 -17.79
CA THR A 26 -8.04 -6.68 -17.26
C THR A 26 -8.49 -7.88 -16.41
N ALA A 27 -8.27 -9.10 -16.86
CA ALA A 27 -8.61 -10.30 -16.09
C ALA A 27 -7.85 -10.36 -14.76
N ARG A 28 -6.56 -9.99 -14.77
CA ARG A 28 -5.73 -9.92 -13.57
C ARG A 28 -6.22 -8.83 -12.60
N ALA A 29 -6.53 -7.63 -13.09
CA ALA A 29 -7.09 -6.56 -12.27
C ALA A 29 -8.37 -7.01 -11.55
N LEU A 30 -9.26 -7.70 -12.28
CA LEU A 30 -10.51 -8.24 -11.75
C LEU A 30 -10.29 -9.43 -10.80
N SER A 31 -9.18 -10.16 -10.91
CA SER A 31 -8.85 -11.21 -9.94
C SER A 31 -8.48 -10.64 -8.57
N TYR A 32 -7.83 -9.48 -8.53
CA TYR A 32 -7.54 -8.78 -7.28
C TYR A 32 -8.77 -8.10 -6.68
N PHE A 33 -9.60 -7.50 -7.53
CA PHE A 33 -10.80 -6.77 -7.10
C PHE A 33 -12.03 -7.17 -7.92
N PRO A 34 -12.64 -8.34 -7.62
CA PRO A 34 -13.79 -8.86 -8.37
C PRO A 34 -15.00 -7.92 -8.39
N ALA A 35 -15.16 -7.07 -7.36
CA ALA A 35 -16.23 -6.09 -7.28
C ALA A 35 -16.25 -5.11 -8.46
N LEU A 36 -15.11 -4.85 -9.09
CA LEU A 36 -15.01 -3.97 -10.26
C LEU A 36 -15.70 -4.57 -11.51
N ALA A 37 -15.91 -5.89 -11.57
CA ALA A 37 -16.55 -6.53 -12.71
C ALA A 37 -17.97 -6.01 -12.97
N ALA A 38 -18.73 -5.74 -11.92
CA ALA A 38 -20.07 -5.16 -12.02
C ALA A 38 -20.07 -3.67 -12.43
N LEU A 39 -18.91 -3.01 -12.35
CA LEU A 39 -18.74 -1.58 -12.55
C LEU A 39 -18.05 -1.22 -13.89
N MET A 40 -17.75 -2.20 -14.73
CA MET A 40 -16.93 -2.04 -15.94
C MET A 40 -17.39 -0.91 -16.87
N ASN A 41 -18.69 -0.70 -16.98
CA ASN A 41 -19.28 0.32 -17.84
C ASN A 41 -19.54 1.66 -17.10
N ARG A 42 -19.25 1.73 -15.79
CA ARG A 42 -19.46 2.93 -14.98
C ARG A 42 -18.25 3.86 -15.11
N ARG A 43 -18.51 5.17 -15.25
CA ARG A 43 -17.45 6.18 -15.26
C ARG A 43 -16.78 6.28 -13.89
N ALA A 44 -15.46 6.47 -13.87
CA ALA A 44 -14.70 6.56 -12.63
C ALA A 44 -15.17 7.70 -11.71
N GLY A 45 -15.63 8.82 -12.29
CA GLY A 45 -16.18 9.94 -11.53
C GLY A 45 -17.52 9.65 -10.84
N LEU A 46 -18.20 8.54 -11.18
CA LEU A 46 -19.44 8.09 -10.56
C LEU A 46 -19.23 6.95 -9.54
N LEU A 47 -17.99 6.56 -9.31
CA LEU A 47 -17.63 5.58 -8.31
C LEU A 47 -17.58 6.22 -6.92
N SER A 48 -17.89 5.44 -5.89
CA SER A 48 -17.57 5.81 -4.50
C SER A 48 -16.05 5.92 -4.30
N GLY A 49 -15.63 6.62 -3.25
CA GLY A 49 -14.19 6.76 -2.94
C GLY A 49 -13.46 5.42 -2.82
N GLY A 50 -14.09 4.41 -2.23
CA GLY A 50 -13.53 3.06 -2.13
C GLY A 50 -13.45 2.32 -3.47
N GLU A 51 -14.47 2.47 -4.33
CA GLU A 51 -14.44 1.90 -5.69
C GLU A 51 -13.36 2.57 -6.55
N GLN A 52 -13.16 3.89 -6.39
CA GLN A 52 -12.06 4.61 -7.03
C GLN A 52 -10.69 4.10 -6.56
N GLN A 53 -10.56 3.87 -5.25
CA GLN A 53 -9.31 3.33 -4.68
C GLN A 53 -9.02 1.91 -5.17
N MET A 54 -10.06 1.05 -5.21
CA MET A 54 -9.93 -0.29 -5.80
C MET A 54 -9.51 -0.21 -7.26
N LEU A 55 -10.09 0.70 -8.05
CA LEU A 55 -9.73 0.88 -9.46
C LEU A 55 -8.28 1.33 -9.61
N ALA A 56 -7.83 2.31 -8.81
CA ALA A 56 -6.45 2.78 -8.84
C ALA A 56 -5.45 1.66 -8.49
N LEU A 57 -5.72 0.89 -7.44
CA LEU A 57 -4.89 -0.26 -7.07
C LEU A 57 -4.91 -1.35 -8.15
N ALA A 58 -6.09 -1.67 -8.69
CA ALA A 58 -6.25 -2.67 -9.74
C ALA A 58 -5.40 -2.35 -10.97
N GLN A 59 -5.38 -1.08 -11.42
CA GLN A 59 -4.57 -0.65 -12.54
C GLN A 59 -3.07 -0.88 -12.32
N VAL A 60 -2.56 -0.47 -11.16
CA VAL A 60 -1.14 -0.60 -10.84
C VAL A 60 -0.75 -2.07 -10.67
N LEU A 61 -1.51 -2.83 -9.90
CA LEU A 61 -1.23 -4.24 -9.63
C LEU A 61 -1.30 -5.13 -10.87
N ALA A 62 -2.17 -4.78 -11.81
CA ALA A 62 -2.28 -5.50 -13.08
C ALA A 62 -1.02 -5.40 -13.95
N THR A 63 -0.12 -4.44 -13.68
CA THR A 63 1.19 -4.33 -14.33
C THR A 63 2.27 -5.22 -13.72
N GLU A 64 1.96 -5.98 -12.67
CA GLU A 64 2.90 -6.82 -11.91
C GLU A 64 4.15 -6.06 -11.44
N PRO A 65 3.97 -4.97 -10.67
CA PRO A 65 5.09 -4.18 -10.20
C PRO A 65 5.96 -5.00 -9.22
N ARG A 66 7.26 -4.79 -9.25
CA ARG A 66 8.17 -5.35 -8.23
C ARG A 66 8.05 -4.66 -6.88
N LEU A 67 7.63 -3.40 -6.90
CA LEU A 67 7.39 -2.57 -5.71
C LEU A 67 6.13 -1.75 -5.92
N LEU A 68 5.24 -1.79 -4.94
CA LEU A 68 4.07 -0.94 -4.83
C LEU A 68 4.26 0.01 -3.65
N VAL A 69 4.12 1.30 -3.89
CA VAL A 69 4.11 2.33 -2.84
C VAL A 69 2.68 2.86 -2.70
N VAL A 70 2.15 2.81 -1.50
CA VAL A 70 0.79 3.24 -1.17
C VAL A 70 0.87 4.31 -0.09
N ASP A 71 0.39 5.50 -0.40
CA ASP A 71 0.39 6.63 0.51
C ASP A 71 -1.03 6.93 0.96
N GLU A 72 -1.23 6.97 2.30
CA GLU A 72 -2.48 7.30 2.99
C GLU A 72 -3.72 6.58 2.41
N LEU A 73 -3.64 5.24 2.27
CA LEU A 73 -4.73 4.42 1.71
C LEU A 73 -6.06 4.61 2.47
N SER A 74 -5.98 4.78 3.79
CA SER A 74 -7.15 4.91 4.66
C SER A 74 -7.81 6.29 4.58
N LEU A 75 -7.14 7.30 4.04
CA LEU A 75 -7.64 8.67 4.04
C LEU A 75 -8.93 8.81 3.22
N GLY A 76 -9.98 9.28 3.89
CA GLY A 76 -11.29 9.52 3.26
C GLY A 76 -12.07 8.26 2.88
N LEU A 77 -11.64 7.08 3.33
CA LEU A 77 -12.36 5.83 3.15
C LEU A 77 -13.17 5.43 4.40
N ALA A 78 -14.29 4.77 4.17
CA ALA A 78 -15.04 4.15 5.26
C ALA A 78 -14.21 3.00 5.89
N PRO A 79 -14.25 2.84 7.22
CA PRO A 79 -13.45 1.82 7.92
C PRO A 79 -13.63 0.40 7.36
N ILE A 80 -14.84 0.06 6.93
CA ILE A 80 -15.13 -1.24 6.33
C ILE A 80 -14.35 -1.49 5.04
N LEU A 81 -14.09 -0.46 4.24
CA LEU A 81 -13.32 -0.56 3.00
C LEU A 81 -11.82 -0.69 3.30
N VAL A 82 -11.32 0.05 4.28
CA VAL A 82 -9.93 -0.07 4.74
C VAL A 82 -9.65 -1.48 5.24
N ALA A 83 -10.57 -2.05 6.03
CA ALA A 83 -10.49 -3.42 6.53
C ALA A 83 -10.51 -4.49 5.43
N GLN A 84 -10.99 -4.17 4.24
CA GLN A 84 -10.93 -5.04 3.07
C GLN A 84 -9.66 -4.84 2.22
N LEU A 85 -9.25 -3.59 2.02
CA LEU A 85 -8.14 -3.24 1.12
C LEU A 85 -6.77 -3.60 1.70
N LEU A 86 -6.55 -3.35 2.98
CA LEU A 86 -5.25 -3.64 3.60
C LEU A 86 -4.90 -5.14 3.61
N PRO A 87 -5.79 -6.06 4.03
CA PRO A 87 -5.52 -7.50 3.90
C PRO A 87 -5.31 -7.94 2.45
N ALA A 88 -6.05 -7.37 1.49
CA ALA A 88 -5.86 -7.68 0.07
C ALA A 88 -4.44 -7.30 -0.41
N LEU A 89 -3.88 -6.17 0.05
CA LEU A 89 -2.49 -5.81 -0.24
C LEU A 89 -1.49 -6.82 0.35
N ARG A 90 -1.74 -7.31 1.57
CA ARG A 90 -0.93 -8.36 2.19
C ARG A 90 -0.97 -9.66 1.38
N ASP A 91 -2.16 -10.08 0.97
CA ASP A 91 -2.34 -11.30 0.17
C ASP A 91 -1.63 -11.18 -1.19
N ILE A 92 -1.73 -10.03 -1.84
CA ILE A 92 -1.03 -9.76 -3.10
C ILE A 92 0.49 -9.81 -2.88
N ALA A 93 1.02 -9.15 -1.86
CA ALA A 93 2.45 -9.16 -1.56
C ALA A 93 2.97 -10.60 -1.38
N THR A 94 2.24 -11.44 -0.64
CA THR A 94 2.64 -12.81 -0.35
C THR A 94 2.50 -13.75 -1.56
N THR A 95 1.49 -13.55 -2.39
CA THR A 95 1.21 -14.45 -3.54
C THR A 95 2.02 -14.11 -4.77
N THR A 96 2.33 -12.82 -4.99
CA THR A 96 3.04 -12.35 -6.19
C THR A 96 4.53 -12.06 -5.94
N GLY A 97 4.94 -11.93 -4.68
CA GLY A 97 6.29 -11.47 -4.32
C GLY A 97 6.52 -9.98 -4.55
N THR A 98 5.46 -9.20 -4.78
CA THR A 98 5.54 -7.74 -4.88
C THR A 98 5.92 -7.15 -3.52
N GLY A 99 6.99 -6.36 -3.45
CA GLY A 99 7.27 -5.54 -2.28
C GLY A 99 6.19 -4.47 -2.11
N VAL A 100 5.66 -4.30 -0.89
CA VAL A 100 4.66 -3.26 -0.62
C VAL A 100 5.18 -2.33 0.47
N LEU A 101 5.25 -1.04 0.15
CA LEU A 101 5.54 0.03 1.10
C LEU A 101 4.25 0.82 1.33
N VAL A 102 3.74 0.76 2.56
CA VAL A 102 2.54 1.52 2.96
C VAL A 102 2.96 2.66 3.87
N VAL A 103 2.53 3.86 3.54
CA VAL A 103 2.64 5.04 4.40
C VAL A 103 1.26 5.31 4.98
N GLU A 104 1.13 5.28 6.30
CA GLU A 104 -0.14 5.41 7.00
C GLU A 104 -0.02 6.22 8.29
N GLN A 105 -1.01 7.04 8.57
CA GLN A 105 -1.12 7.77 9.83
C GLN A 105 -1.67 6.87 10.95
N HIS A 106 -2.51 5.91 10.60
CA HIS A 106 -3.09 4.95 11.53
C HIS A 106 -2.16 3.75 11.70
N ALA A 107 -1.16 3.90 12.58
CA ALA A 107 -0.09 2.92 12.77
C ALA A 107 -0.61 1.48 13.00
N GLN A 108 -1.71 1.31 13.74
CA GLN A 108 -2.26 -0.01 14.03
C GLN A 108 -2.69 -0.73 12.74
N LEU A 109 -3.36 -0.02 11.81
CA LEU A 109 -3.79 -0.58 10.54
C LEU A 109 -2.61 -1.05 9.69
N ALA A 110 -1.53 -0.24 9.65
CA ALA A 110 -0.32 -0.60 8.93
C ALA A 110 0.38 -1.82 9.57
N LEU A 111 0.46 -1.85 10.90
CA LEU A 111 1.11 -2.94 11.63
C LEU A 111 0.40 -4.28 11.46
N ASP A 112 -0.92 -4.29 11.28
CA ASP A 112 -1.69 -5.52 11.13
C ASP A 112 -1.33 -6.29 9.86
N ILE A 113 -0.84 -5.59 8.82
CA ILE A 113 -0.48 -6.20 7.54
C ILE A 113 1.03 -6.21 7.28
N ALA A 114 1.82 -5.43 8.00
CA ALA A 114 3.25 -5.26 7.75
C ALA A 114 4.10 -6.38 8.38
N ASP A 115 5.27 -6.61 7.78
CA ASP A 115 6.36 -7.40 8.38
C ASP A 115 7.26 -6.52 9.24
N ARG A 116 7.51 -5.29 8.79
CA ARG A 116 8.38 -4.30 9.45
C ARG A 116 7.75 -2.92 9.36
N ALA A 117 8.10 -2.07 10.32
CA ALA A 117 7.71 -0.68 10.31
C ALA A 117 8.91 0.24 10.56
N TYR A 118 8.82 1.42 9.97
CA TYR A 118 9.77 2.50 10.09
C TYR A 118 9.00 3.74 10.55
N VAL A 119 9.41 4.33 11.67
CA VAL A 119 8.80 5.55 12.19
C VAL A 119 9.71 6.72 11.87
N LEU A 120 9.17 7.70 11.15
CA LEU A 120 9.86 8.94 10.85
C LEU A 120 9.28 10.07 11.72
N SER A 121 10.16 10.92 12.23
CA SER A 121 9.80 12.13 12.95
C SER A 121 10.71 13.25 12.50
N HIS A 122 10.14 14.40 12.09
CA HIS A 122 10.89 15.57 11.59
C HIS A 122 11.91 15.23 10.48
N GLY A 123 11.58 14.25 9.62
CA GLY A 123 12.47 13.81 8.53
C GLY A 123 13.56 12.83 8.95
N GLU A 124 13.65 12.44 10.22
CA GLU A 124 14.62 11.49 10.73
C GLU A 124 13.94 10.13 11.02
N LEU A 125 14.65 9.03 10.75
CA LEU A 125 14.23 7.69 11.15
C LEU A 125 14.48 7.52 12.65
N VAL A 126 13.41 7.46 13.43
CA VAL A 126 13.50 7.35 14.90
C VAL A 126 13.31 5.92 15.40
N LEU A 127 12.68 5.05 14.61
CA LEU A 127 12.49 3.64 14.96
C LEU A 127 12.41 2.79 13.70
N ALA A 128 13.06 1.61 13.73
CA ALA A 128 12.96 0.58 12.71
C ALA A 128 12.84 -0.77 13.41
N GLU A 129 11.68 -1.43 13.29
CA GLU A 129 11.41 -2.63 14.07
C GLU A 129 10.46 -3.59 13.32
N SER A 130 10.35 -4.83 13.77
CA SER A 130 9.35 -5.79 13.29
C SER A 130 7.95 -5.38 13.74
N ALA A 131 6.96 -5.57 12.86
CA ALA A 131 5.58 -5.28 13.19
C ALA A 131 5.06 -6.15 14.36
N VAL A 132 5.56 -7.37 14.48
CA VAL A 132 5.24 -8.28 15.59
C VAL A 132 5.63 -7.66 16.94
N ARG A 133 6.85 -7.11 17.02
CA ARG A 133 7.33 -6.48 18.26
C ARG A 133 6.54 -5.22 18.59
N LEU A 134 6.26 -4.39 17.59
CA LEU A 134 5.51 -3.15 17.81
C LEU A 134 4.06 -3.40 18.24
N ARG A 135 3.44 -4.49 17.78
CA ARG A 135 2.12 -4.92 18.27
C ARG A 135 2.18 -5.40 19.72
N ALA A 136 3.27 -6.08 20.10
CA ALA A 136 3.45 -6.58 21.47
C ALA A 136 3.81 -5.46 22.46
N GLU A 137 4.48 -4.41 22.00
CA GLU A 137 4.99 -3.30 22.82
C GLU A 137 4.49 -1.93 22.28
N PRO A 138 3.19 -1.59 22.39
CA PRO A 138 2.63 -0.34 21.84
C PRO A 138 3.30 0.94 22.37
N ASN A 139 3.88 0.87 23.57
CA ASN A 139 4.59 1.99 24.19
C ASN A 139 5.81 2.46 23.38
N LEU A 140 6.41 1.59 22.56
CA LEU A 140 7.51 1.98 21.67
C LEU A 140 7.07 3.04 20.65
N LEU A 141 5.89 2.89 20.07
CA LEU A 141 5.34 3.88 19.15
C LEU A 141 4.99 5.18 19.89
N THR A 142 4.35 5.06 21.06
CA THR A 142 3.97 6.21 21.87
C THR A 142 5.20 7.05 22.25
N ALA A 143 6.30 6.42 22.63
CA ALA A 143 7.56 7.10 22.95
C ALA A 143 8.12 7.88 21.74
N CYS A 144 7.97 7.38 20.51
CA CYS A 144 8.37 8.08 19.30
C CYS A 144 7.54 9.34 19.03
N TYR A 145 6.24 9.31 19.34
CA TYR A 145 5.35 10.48 19.15
C TYR A 145 5.55 11.59 20.18
N PHE A 146 5.84 11.23 21.41
CA PHE A 146 5.93 12.21 22.52
C PHE A 146 7.35 12.66 22.85
N GLY A 147 8.36 12.24 22.05
CA GLY A 147 9.73 12.75 22.22
C GLY A 147 10.42 12.35 23.52
N SER A 148 9.90 11.40 24.26
CA SER A 148 10.52 10.87 25.47
C SER A 148 11.53 9.79 25.10
N SER A 149 12.81 10.21 25.04
CA SER A 149 14.04 9.39 25.03
C SER A 149 14.19 8.46 23.82
N ARG A 150 15.23 8.74 23.02
CA ARG A 150 15.78 7.75 22.07
C ARG A 150 15.90 6.40 22.79
N PRO A 151 15.30 5.32 22.26
CA PRO A 151 15.71 4.00 22.69
C PRO A 151 17.21 3.90 22.39
N SER A 152 18.00 3.68 23.44
CA SER A 152 19.43 3.40 23.32
C SER A 152 19.61 2.24 22.35
N GLU A 153 20.48 2.43 21.33
CA GLU A 153 20.89 1.43 20.34
C GLU A 153 19.93 1.15 19.15
N ALA A 154 19.93 2.06 18.18
CA ALA A 154 19.67 1.64 16.81
C ALA A 154 20.86 0.82 16.29
N PRO A 155 20.69 -0.43 15.82
CA PRO A 155 21.78 -1.16 15.20
C PRO A 155 22.16 -0.47 13.87
N ARG A 156 23.33 0.15 13.84
CA ARG A 156 23.98 0.76 12.65
C ARG A 156 24.37 -0.24 11.55
N THR A 157 23.78 -1.43 11.51
CA THR A 157 24.34 -2.56 10.77
C THR A 157 23.70 -2.87 9.41
N LEU A 158 22.82 -2.05 8.87
CA LEU A 158 22.17 -2.40 7.59
C LEU A 158 22.41 -1.44 6.40
N LEU A 159 23.27 -0.41 6.56
CA LEU A 159 23.58 0.50 5.43
C LEU A 159 24.83 0.13 4.66
N ASN A 160 25.50 -0.99 4.98
CA ASN A 160 26.79 -1.34 4.34
C ASN A 160 26.84 -2.79 3.83
N ARG A 161 25.83 -3.21 3.05
CA ARG A 161 25.97 -4.42 2.22
C ARG A 161 25.41 -4.17 0.82
N SER A 162 26.31 -4.23 -0.13
CA SER A 162 26.13 -4.45 -1.57
C SER A 162 26.14 -3.21 -2.47
N VAL A 163 27.28 -2.59 -2.63
CA VAL A 163 27.68 -1.95 -3.89
C VAL A 163 29.04 -2.48 -4.37
N ASP A 164 29.37 -3.72 -4.08
CA ASP A 164 30.54 -4.39 -4.67
C ASP A 164 30.10 -5.76 -5.17
N ASN A 165 29.60 -5.84 -6.39
CA ASN A 165 29.88 -6.90 -7.36
C ASN A 165 29.00 -6.78 -8.62
N VAL A 166 29.41 -5.96 -9.57
CA VAL A 166 29.16 -6.20 -11.01
C VAL A 166 30.49 -5.90 -11.71
N GLY A 167 31.26 -6.93 -11.87
CA GLY A 167 32.36 -7.02 -12.82
C GLY A 167 31.90 -7.87 -14.01
#